data_508a9f8408548b4939ed02bcf92635b7
#
_entry.id   508a9f8408548b4939ed02bcf92635b7
#
_cell.length_a   1.000
_cell.length_b   1.000
_cell.length_c   1.000
_cell.angle_alpha   90.00
_cell.angle_beta   90.00
_cell.angle_gamma   90.00
#
_symmetry.space_group_name_H-M   'P 1'
#
loop_
_entity.id
_entity.type
_entity.pdbx_description
1 polymer ?
#
loop_
_entity_poly.entity_id
_entity_poly.type
_entity_poly.pdbx_seq_one_letter_code
_entity_poly.pdbx_strand_id
1 'polypeptide(L)'
;SSASNFTVQWKKSSSWEEGGKKCGGYEIVITNNGDTVNSWTAKVTVPGNTKLMSQWNGIFSISGNTMTVKNESYNGTIEKGKSISFGFNYSADAYINEGKVTVNGSTAGTSAGNNSNNNNNSNNNNNNNTSTIKKPAATVPQAPSDPKGTTPVSQHGQLSVKNGQLVDKSGKGYQLRGMSTHGLTWFPEFVNESAFRTLRDDWNTNVVRLAMYVDEWGNGQCYMGNKSGSLELLEKGVDICIKLDMYVIIDWHVLNPGDPSKYTNEAKSFFETVSKRYAKYPNVIYEICNEPNGGASWSGNIKPYAEKIIPVIRK
;
A
#
# COMPACT_ATOMS: atom_id res chain seq x y z
N SER A 1 29.28 27.05 12.93
CA SER A 1 28.92 25.66 12.66
C SER A 1 28.67 25.51 11.17
N SER A 2 29.46 24.70 10.48
CA SER A 2 29.24 24.37 9.07
C SER A 2 27.85 23.77 8.91
N ALA A 3 27.07 24.31 7.96
CA ALA A 3 25.76 23.75 7.62
C ALA A 3 25.94 22.27 7.23
N SER A 4 25.06 21.41 7.72
CA SER A 4 25.09 20.00 7.36
C SER A 4 24.84 19.83 5.86
N ASN A 5 25.64 19.03 5.19
CA ASN A 5 25.44 18.71 3.77
C ASN A 5 24.20 17.82 3.54
N PHE A 6 23.53 17.37 4.60
CA PHE A 6 22.35 16.54 4.50
C PHE A 6 21.22 17.08 5.37
N THR A 7 20.00 16.94 4.86
CA THR A 7 18.78 17.08 5.67
C THR A 7 18.04 15.75 5.71
N VAL A 8 17.34 15.50 6.81
CA VAL A 8 16.52 14.30 6.96
C VAL A 8 15.08 14.67 7.30
N GLN A 9 14.17 13.87 6.80
CA GLN A 9 12.76 13.92 7.13
C GLN A 9 12.32 12.54 7.60
N TRP A 10 11.71 12.51 8.78
CA TRP A 10 11.04 11.33 9.30
C TRP A 10 9.61 11.28 8.81
N LYS A 11 9.18 10.12 8.33
CA LYS A 11 7.80 9.83 7.99
C LYS A 11 7.37 8.62 8.78
N LYS A 12 6.52 8.84 9.77
CA LYS A 12 5.93 7.78 10.57
C LYS A 12 4.83 7.10 9.78
N SER A 13 4.93 5.79 9.57
CA SER A 13 3.92 5.02 8.86
C SER A 13 2.87 4.43 9.81
N SER A 14 3.29 3.97 10.99
CA SER A 14 2.41 3.28 11.93
C SER A 14 2.97 3.30 13.36
N SER A 15 2.12 3.06 14.35
CA SER A 15 2.54 2.69 15.71
C SER A 15 1.43 1.89 16.39
N TRP A 16 1.82 0.81 17.08
CA TRP A 16 0.92 -0.07 17.82
C TRP A 16 1.66 -0.69 19.01
N GLU A 17 0.93 -1.42 19.82
CA GLU A 17 1.49 -2.21 20.90
C GLU A 17 1.15 -3.68 20.71
N GLU A 18 2.14 -4.56 20.88
CA GLU A 18 1.97 -5.98 20.72
C GLU A 18 2.87 -6.74 21.71
N GLY A 19 2.29 -7.66 22.48
CA GLY A 19 3.03 -8.46 23.45
C GLY A 19 3.80 -7.64 24.48
N GLY A 20 3.29 -6.48 24.89
CA GLY A 20 3.97 -5.55 25.83
C GLY A 20 5.10 -4.76 25.20
N LYS A 21 5.30 -4.85 23.89
CA LYS A 21 6.31 -4.08 23.16
C LYS A 21 5.66 -2.92 22.41
N LYS A 22 6.44 -1.86 22.23
CA LYS A 22 6.11 -0.71 21.38
C LYS A 22 6.60 -1.00 19.97
N CYS A 23 5.69 -1.07 19.03
CA CYS A 23 5.95 -1.35 17.63
C CYS A 23 5.66 -0.12 16.79
N GLY A 24 6.29 -0.04 15.62
CA GLY A 24 6.03 1.06 14.69
C GLY A 24 6.82 0.94 13.40
N GLY A 25 6.55 1.84 12.47
CA GLY A 25 7.26 1.93 11.21
C GLY A 25 7.65 3.37 10.89
N TYR A 26 8.80 3.50 10.25
CA TYR A 26 9.31 4.76 9.74
C TYR A 26 9.91 4.61 8.34
N GLU A 27 9.73 5.64 7.53
CA GLU A 27 10.56 5.95 6.39
C GLU A 27 11.40 7.18 6.72
N ILE A 28 12.71 7.12 6.47
CA ILE A 28 13.62 8.25 6.64
C ILE A 28 14.11 8.66 5.25
N VAL A 29 13.81 9.90 4.88
CA VAL A 29 14.26 10.50 3.62
C VAL A 29 15.53 11.31 3.90
N ILE A 30 16.61 11.05 3.16
CA ILE A 30 17.87 11.79 3.21
C ILE A 30 17.97 12.63 1.95
N THR A 31 18.13 13.94 2.08
CA THR A 31 18.39 14.86 0.97
C THR A 31 19.83 15.37 1.06
N ASN A 32 20.56 15.25 -0.04
CA ASN A 32 21.92 15.78 -0.15
C ASN A 32 21.89 17.25 -0.63
N ASN A 33 22.34 18.17 0.20
CA ASN A 33 22.45 19.60 -0.13
C ASN A 33 23.87 20.01 -0.54
N GLY A 34 24.82 19.08 -0.40
CA GLY A 34 26.23 19.26 -0.77
C GLY A 34 26.57 18.65 -2.12
N ASP A 35 27.84 18.36 -2.34
CA ASP A 35 28.30 17.69 -3.56
C ASP A 35 27.81 16.24 -3.63
N THR A 36 27.79 15.68 -4.84
CA THR A 36 27.39 14.30 -5.07
C THR A 36 28.21 13.31 -4.23
N VAL A 37 27.53 12.42 -3.54
CA VAL A 37 28.15 11.28 -2.82
C VAL A 37 27.82 9.98 -3.53
N ASN A 38 28.75 9.03 -3.51
CA ASN A 38 28.58 7.72 -4.14
C ASN A 38 28.28 6.60 -3.12
N SER A 39 28.27 6.95 -1.86
CA SER A 39 27.87 6.04 -0.78
C SER A 39 27.34 6.85 0.38
N TRP A 40 26.47 6.22 1.20
CA TRP A 40 25.99 6.84 2.40
C TRP A 40 25.86 5.82 3.55
N THR A 41 26.04 6.34 4.74
CA THR A 41 25.79 5.60 5.99
C THR A 41 25.03 6.52 6.94
N ALA A 42 23.83 6.09 7.32
CA ALA A 42 23.02 6.78 8.33
C ALA A 42 23.13 6.08 9.67
N LYS A 43 23.12 6.86 10.75
CA LYS A 43 23.00 6.33 12.11
C LYS A 43 21.82 6.98 12.82
N VAL A 44 21.01 6.14 13.44
CA VAL A 44 19.77 6.50 14.15
C VAL A 44 19.85 5.98 15.57
N THR A 45 19.49 6.81 16.55
CA THR A 45 19.35 6.36 17.93
C THR A 45 18.05 5.61 18.10
N VAL A 46 18.11 4.42 18.65
CA VAL A 46 16.96 3.53 18.90
C VAL A 46 16.95 3.09 20.36
N PRO A 47 15.79 2.73 20.94
CA PRO A 47 15.74 2.13 22.27
C PRO A 47 16.55 0.83 22.34
N GLY A 48 17.00 0.50 23.54
CA GLY A 48 17.58 -0.83 23.81
C GLY A 48 16.58 -1.93 23.43
N ASN A 49 17.10 -3.11 23.07
CA ASN A 49 16.31 -4.27 22.67
C ASN A 49 15.42 -4.05 21.42
N THR A 50 15.72 -3.01 20.61
CA THR A 50 15.05 -2.81 19.32
C THR A 50 15.34 -3.99 18.39
N LYS A 51 14.29 -4.59 17.87
CA LYS A 51 14.33 -5.63 16.82
C LYS A 51 13.68 -5.10 15.56
N LEU A 52 14.32 -5.31 14.42
CA LEU A 52 13.72 -5.01 13.13
C LEU A 52 12.76 -6.15 12.75
N MET A 53 11.54 -5.79 12.41
CA MET A 53 10.50 -6.71 11.93
C MET A 53 10.54 -6.82 10.40
N SER A 54 10.78 -5.69 9.73
CA SER A 54 11.03 -5.60 8.29
C SER A 54 11.87 -4.35 7.99
N GLN A 55 12.54 -4.35 6.83
CA GLN A 55 13.42 -3.25 6.42
C GLN A 55 13.56 -3.22 4.90
N TRP A 56 13.79 -2.01 4.35
CA TRP A 56 13.95 -1.84 2.90
C TRP A 56 14.87 -0.67 2.55
N ASN A 57 15.45 -0.73 1.34
CA ASN A 57 16.33 0.27 0.75
C ASN A 57 17.61 0.57 1.54
N GLY A 58 18.11 -0.39 2.33
CA GLY A 58 19.36 -0.25 3.05
C GLY A 58 19.81 -1.53 3.75
N ILE A 59 21.08 -1.59 4.09
CA ILE A 59 21.71 -2.66 4.86
C ILE A 59 21.77 -2.25 6.32
N PHE A 60 20.98 -2.90 7.15
CA PHE A 60 20.76 -2.52 8.55
C PHE A 60 21.60 -3.35 9.51
N SER A 61 22.06 -2.69 10.57
CA SER A 61 22.63 -3.34 11.73
C SER A 61 22.32 -2.54 13.00
N ILE A 62 22.12 -3.22 14.13
CA ILE A 62 21.89 -2.59 15.44
C ILE A 62 22.95 -3.05 16.40
N SER A 63 23.57 -2.08 17.08
CA SER A 63 24.53 -2.33 18.18
C SER A 63 24.18 -1.37 19.32
N GLY A 64 23.79 -1.95 20.46
CA GLY A 64 23.28 -1.16 21.60
C GLY A 64 22.07 -0.30 21.18
N ASN A 65 22.19 0.99 21.39
CA ASN A 65 21.14 1.97 21.06
C ASN A 65 21.37 2.67 19.71
N THR A 66 22.19 2.09 18.85
CA THR A 66 22.48 2.68 17.54
C THR A 66 22.11 1.73 16.42
N MET A 67 21.20 2.14 15.59
CA MET A 67 20.91 1.51 14.30
C MET A 67 21.75 2.18 13.22
N THR A 68 22.55 1.39 12.52
CA THR A 68 23.36 1.83 11.36
C THR A 68 22.73 1.28 10.09
N VAL A 69 22.52 2.16 9.11
CA VAL A 69 21.97 1.82 7.82
C VAL A 69 22.95 2.27 6.74
N LYS A 70 23.36 1.36 5.88
CA LYS A 70 24.23 1.64 4.72
C LYS A 70 23.42 1.50 3.45
N ASN A 71 23.89 2.18 2.40
CA ASN A 71 23.27 2.04 1.08
C ASN A 71 23.36 0.60 0.54
N GLU A 72 22.35 0.25 -0.25
CA GLU A 72 22.38 -0.89 -1.16
C GLU A 72 23.20 -0.56 -2.41
N SER A 73 23.54 -1.57 -3.21
CA SER A 73 24.32 -1.38 -4.43
C SER A 73 23.68 -0.45 -5.45
N TYR A 74 22.35 -0.33 -5.43
CA TYR A 74 21.57 0.44 -6.40
C TYR A 74 21.24 1.87 -5.95
N ASN A 75 21.44 2.25 -4.68
CA ASN A 75 21.04 3.55 -4.14
C ASN A 75 22.17 4.31 -3.42
N GLY A 76 23.42 3.97 -3.72
CA GLY A 76 24.59 4.60 -3.08
C GLY A 76 24.81 6.04 -3.49
N THR A 77 24.50 6.39 -4.72
CA THR A 77 24.73 7.76 -5.26
C THR A 77 23.58 8.68 -4.88
N ILE A 78 23.91 9.81 -4.25
CA ILE A 78 22.97 10.91 -4.00
C ILE A 78 23.57 12.18 -4.60
N GLU A 79 23.03 12.60 -5.73
CA GLU A 79 23.42 13.85 -6.37
C GLU A 79 22.97 15.06 -5.54
N LYS A 80 23.61 16.19 -5.76
CA LYS A 80 23.22 17.46 -5.13
C LYS A 80 21.74 17.79 -5.37
N GLY A 81 21.01 18.06 -4.30
CA GLY A 81 19.57 18.37 -4.33
C GLY A 81 18.67 17.15 -4.51
N LYS A 82 19.22 15.93 -4.61
CA LYS A 82 18.45 14.69 -4.71
C LYS A 82 18.29 14.02 -3.36
N SER A 83 17.30 13.13 -3.29
CA SER A 83 16.96 12.41 -2.08
C SER A 83 16.90 10.92 -2.33
N ILE A 84 17.22 10.17 -1.29
CA ILE A 84 16.95 8.73 -1.18
C ILE A 84 16.10 8.49 0.08
N SER A 85 15.49 7.34 0.19
CA SER A 85 14.84 6.92 1.43
C SER A 85 15.18 5.48 1.77
N PHE A 86 15.12 5.18 3.06
CA PHE A 86 15.11 3.83 3.59
C PHE A 86 14.06 3.73 4.68
N GLY A 87 13.56 2.53 4.94
CA GLY A 87 12.54 2.37 5.95
C GLY A 87 12.64 1.05 6.71
N PHE A 88 11.90 1.00 7.81
CA PHE A 88 11.88 -0.16 8.70
C PHE A 88 10.63 -0.20 9.57
N ASN A 89 10.22 -1.41 9.92
CA ASN A 89 9.30 -1.67 11.01
C ASN A 89 10.09 -2.29 12.18
N TYR A 90 9.70 -1.93 13.40
CA TYR A 90 10.43 -2.33 14.61
C TYR A 90 9.50 -2.74 15.75
N SER A 91 10.09 -3.49 16.69
CA SER A 91 9.54 -3.78 18.02
C SER A 91 10.61 -3.47 19.05
N ALA A 92 10.26 -2.75 20.12
CA ALA A 92 11.18 -2.32 21.18
C ALA A 92 10.46 -2.15 22.52
N ASP A 93 11.21 -1.85 23.59
CA ASP A 93 10.63 -1.57 24.92
C ASP A 93 10.01 -0.15 25.01
N ALA A 94 10.41 0.75 24.11
CA ALA A 94 9.87 2.10 23.99
C ALA A 94 9.71 2.48 22.51
N TYR A 95 8.87 3.48 22.22
CA TYR A 95 8.79 4.02 20.87
C TYR A 95 10.11 4.68 20.46
N ILE A 96 10.47 4.48 19.18
CA ILE A 96 11.55 5.26 18.56
C ILE A 96 11.04 6.70 18.42
N ASN A 97 11.80 7.65 18.95
CA ASN A 97 11.51 9.06 18.78
C ASN A 97 12.23 9.61 17.55
N GLU A 98 11.54 10.49 16.81
CA GLU A 98 12.10 11.24 15.70
C GLU A 98 13.22 12.15 16.24
N GLY A 99 14.44 11.69 16.11
CA GLY A 99 15.62 12.32 16.68
C GLY A 99 16.69 12.66 15.65
N LYS A 100 17.86 12.97 16.15
CA LYS A 100 19.01 13.27 15.30
C LYS A 100 19.43 12.05 14.50
N VAL A 101 19.65 12.24 13.23
CA VAL A 101 20.25 11.27 12.31
C VAL A 101 21.61 11.80 11.89
N THR A 102 22.64 10.99 11.93
CA THR A 102 23.91 11.34 11.29
C THR A 102 23.99 10.66 9.93
N VAL A 103 24.49 11.39 8.94
CA VAL A 103 24.74 10.86 7.60
C VAL A 103 26.22 11.11 7.29
N ASN A 104 26.96 10.07 6.95
CA ASN A 104 28.40 10.10 6.71
C ASN A 104 29.19 10.79 7.83
N GLY A 105 28.77 10.52 9.09
CA GLY A 105 29.43 11.07 10.29
C GLY A 105 29.01 12.50 10.67
N SER A 106 28.24 13.19 9.85
CA SER A 106 27.74 14.55 10.13
C SER A 106 26.29 14.52 10.57
N THR A 107 25.92 15.30 11.60
CA THR A 107 24.52 15.44 12.00
C THR A 107 23.73 16.12 10.91
N ALA A 108 22.73 15.44 10.36
CA ALA A 108 21.83 16.00 9.35
C ALA A 108 20.91 17.06 9.97
N GLY A 109 20.58 18.10 9.20
CA GLY A 109 19.51 19.02 9.55
C GLY A 109 18.15 18.32 9.46
N THR A 110 17.18 18.77 10.24
CA THR A 110 15.77 18.28 10.10
C THR A 110 15.01 19.19 9.17
N SER A 111 14.37 18.64 8.14
CA SER A 111 13.34 19.35 7.40
C SER A 111 11.99 19.13 8.08
N ALA A 112 11.26 20.21 8.38
CA ALA A 112 9.94 20.13 9.00
C ALA A 112 8.99 19.34 8.10
N GLY A 113 8.49 18.22 8.60
CA GLY A 113 7.36 17.52 8.00
C GLY A 113 6.08 18.31 8.27
N ASN A 114 5.32 18.62 7.23
CA ASN A 114 3.97 19.17 7.38
C ASN A 114 3.06 18.11 8.03
N ASN A 115 2.95 18.15 9.36
CA ASN A 115 1.84 17.56 10.07
C ASN A 115 0.77 18.65 10.23
N SER A 116 -0.16 18.66 9.31
CA SER A 116 -1.37 19.48 9.46
C SER A 116 -2.36 18.77 10.37
N ASN A 117 -2.34 19.11 11.63
CA ASN A 117 -3.51 19.14 12.51
C ASN A 117 -3.27 20.20 13.57
N ASN A 118 -3.84 21.35 13.43
CA ASN A 118 -4.81 21.93 14.36
C ASN A 118 -5.12 23.38 14.08
N ASN A 119 -6.39 23.69 14.21
CA ASN A 119 -6.97 25.01 14.35
C ASN A 119 -6.19 25.90 15.35
N ASN A 120 -5.87 27.12 14.95
CA ASN A 120 -6.46 28.29 15.58
C ASN A 120 -5.96 29.59 14.94
N ASN A 121 -6.94 30.39 14.67
CA ASN A 121 -6.98 31.79 14.32
C ASN A 121 -5.95 32.65 15.07
N SER A 122 -5.16 33.44 14.33
CA SER A 122 -4.84 34.82 14.67
C SER A 122 -4.07 35.49 13.53
N ASN A 123 -4.64 36.59 13.08
CA ASN A 123 -4.09 37.57 12.15
C ASN A 123 -2.67 38.01 12.56
N ASN A 124 -1.74 38.04 11.63
CA ASN A 124 -0.88 39.20 11.48
C ASN A 124 -0.26 39.28 10.07
N ASN A 125 -0.52 40.40 9.44
CA ASN A 125 0.14 40.88 8.24
C ASN A 125 1.65 40.98 8.46
N ASN A 126 2.44 40.43 7.56
CA ASN A 126 3.69 41.06 7.10
C ASN A 126 4.08 40.58 5.71
N ASN A 127 4.08 41.53 4.80
CA ASN A 127 4.65 41.44 3.47
C ASN A 127 6.14 41.05 3.54
N ASN A 128 6.53 39.97 2.92
CA ASN A 128 7.86 39.86 2.33
C ASN A 128 7.82 39.05 1.04
N ASN A 129 8.12 39.74 0.00
CA ASN A 129 8.21 39.37 -1.39
C ASN A 129 9.37 38.38 -1.57
N THR A 130 9.08 37.09 -1.73
CA THR A 130 10.04 36.11 -2.21
C THR A 130 9.44 35.45 -3.45
N SER A 131 10.07 35.68 -4.58
CA SER A 131 9.72 35.10 -5.87
C SER A 131 9.81 33.57 -5.79
N THR A 132 8.66 32.91 -5.66
CA THR A 132 8.53 31.48 -5.81
C THR A 132 8.58 31.11 -7.30
N ILE A 133 9.64 30.44 -7.71
CA ILE A 133 9.68 29.76 -9.01
C ILE A 133 8.59 28.70 -8.98
N LYS A 134 7.46 28.99 -9.64
CA LYS A 134 6.40 27.99 -9.85
C LYS A 134 6.97 26.88 -10.75
N LYS A 135 7.13 25.68 -10.19
CA LYS A 135 7.34 24.47 -10.97
C LYS A 135 6.19 24.38 -11.98
N PRO A 136 6.43 24.19 -13.28
CA PRO A 136 5.35 23.95 -14.23
C PRO A 136 4.56 22.73 -13.75
N ALA A 137 3.26 22.87 -13.58
CA ALA A 137 2.38 21.75 -13.32
C ALA A 137 2.47 20.84 -14.56
N ALA A 138 2.97 19.62 -14.37
CA ALA A 138 2.83 18.60 -15.39
C ALA A 138 1.33 18.39 -15.60
N THR A 139 0.81 18.83 -16.73
CA THR A 139 -0.54 18.52 -17.17
C THR A 139 -0.56 17.04 -17.54
N VAL A 140 -0.83 16.18 -16.55
CA VAL A 140 -1.25 14.83 -16.83
C VAL A 140 -2.61 14.94 -17.52
N PRO A 141 -2.82 14.35 -18.71
CA PRO A 141 -4.14 14.34 -19.32
C PRO A 141 -5.12 13.73 -18.31
N GLN A 142 -6.03 14.54 -17.83
CA GLN A 142 -7.04 14.08 -16.89
C GLN A 142 -7.99 13.21 -17.68
N ALA A 143 -7.96 11.90 -17.43
CA ALA A 143 -9.01 11.01 -17.95
C ALA A 143 -10.36 11.58 -17.52
N PRO A 144 -11.42 11.49 -18.35
CA PRO A 144 -12.73 12.02 -18.00
C PRO A 144 -13.14 11.43 -16.64
N SER A 145 -13.21 12.30 -15.64
CA SER A 145 -13.66 11.95 -14.29
C SER A 145 -15.16 11.81 -14.31
N ASP A 146 -15.67 10.80 -13.63
CA ASP A 146 -17.08 10.81 -13.27
C ASP A 146 -17.38 12.13 -12.54
N PRO A 147 -18.51 12.81 -12.82
CA PRO A 147 -18.81 14.08 -12.19
C PRO A 147 -18.76 13.95 -10.67
N LYS A 148 -18.22 14.97 -9.99
CA LYS A 148 -18.08 14.99 -8.53
C LYS A 148 -19.44 14.71 -7.87
N GLY A 149 -19.48 13.68 -7.02
CA GLY A 149 -20.72 13.26 -6.33
C GLY A 149 -21.50 12.15 -7.04
N THR A 150 -21.05 11.67 -8.20
CA THR A 150 -21.63 10.49 -8.84
C THR A 150 -20.91 9.23 -8.39
N THR A 151 -21.70 8.22 -8.15
CA THR A 151 -21.25 6.94 -7.63
C THR A 151 -21.11 5.94 -8.79
N PRO A 152 -19.94 5.30 -8.97
CA PRO A 152 -19.64 4.52 -10.18
C PRO A 152 -20.66 3.44 -10.51
N VAL A 153 -21.10 2.68 -9.52
CA VAL A 153 -21.99 1.53 -9.74
C VAL A 153 -23.42 1.95 -10.07
N SER A 154 -23.94 2.98 -9.40
CA SER A 154 -25.29 3.52 -9.71
C SER A 154 -25.39 4.05 -11.14
N GLN A 155 -24.31 4.66 -11.64
CA GLN A 155 -24.24 5.14 -13.03
C GLN A 155 -24.08 4.01 -14.03
N HIS A 156 -23.10 3.12 -13.80
CA HIS A 156 -22.64 2.16 -14.81
C HIS A 156 -23.23 0.76 -14.63
N GLY A 157 -23.76 0.44 -13.44
CA GLY A 157 -24.40 -0.84 -13.14
C GLY A 157 -23.43 -2.02 -13.19
N GLN A 158 -23.94 -3.19 -13.42
CA GLN A 158 -23.14 -4.40 -13.57
C GLN A 158 -22.30 -4.32 -14.84
N LEU A 159 -21.00 -4.55 -14.69
CA LEU A 159 -20.08 -4.61 -15.82
C LEU A 159 -20.16 -5.96 -16.52
N SER A 160 -19.88 -5.95 -17.82
CA SER A 160 -19.83 -7.16 -18.65
C SER A 160 -18.72 -7.05 -19.69
N VAL A 161 -18.41 -8.16 -20.37
CA VAL A 161 -17.48 -8.18 -21.49
C VAL A 161 -18.26 -8.35 -22.78
N LYS A 162 -18.09 -7.42 -23.72
CA LYS A 162 -18.67 -7.47 -25.05
C LYS A 162 -17.61 -7.18 -26.10
N ASN A 163 -17.46 -8.07 -27.07
CA ASN A 163 -16.46 -7.96 -28.13
C ASN A 163 -15.02 -7.70 -27.61
N GLY A 164 -14.64 -8.39 -26.53
CA GLY A 164 -13.31 -8.25 -25.92
C GLY A 164 -13.09 -6.97 -25.12
N GLN A 165 -14.12 -6.14 -24.92
CA GLN A 165 -14.05 -4.92 -24.12
C GLN A 165 -14.91 -5.01 -22.87
N LEU A 166 -14.42 -4.42 -21.77
CA LEU A 166 -15.24 -4.20 -20.58
C LEU A 166 -16.24 -3.10 -20.88
N VAL A 167 -17.52 -3.37 -20.65
CA VAL A 167 -18.60 -2.43 -20.90
C VAL A 167 -19.52 -2.32 -19.68
N ASP A 168 -20.18 -1.17 -19.56
CA ASP A 168 -21.21 -0.90 -18.56
C ASP A 168 -22.60 -1.45 -18.98
N LYS A 169 -23.60 -1.24 -18.13
CA LYS A 169 -24.99 -1.67 -18.37
C LYS A 169 -25.60 -1.14 -19.67
N SER A 170 -25.08 -0.04 -20.21
CA SER A 170 -25.51 0.54 -21.50
C SER A 170 -24.77 -0.05 -22.71
N GLY A 171 -23.77 -0.88 -22.48
CA GLY A 171 -22.88 -1.43 -23.49
C GLY A 171 -21.76 -0.49 -23.93
N LYS A 172 -21.56 0.62 -23.22
CA LYS A 172 -20.47 1.57 -23.46
C LYS A 172 -19.19 1.07 -22.78
N GLY A 173 -18.04 1.23 -23.46
CA GLY A 173 -16.73 0.91 -22.90
C GLY A 173 -16.50 1.61 -21.56
N TYR A 174 -16.06 0.86 -20.55
CA TYR A 174 -15.81 1.35 -19.20
C TYR A 174 -14.40 1.00 -18.74
N GLN A 175 -13.74 1.94 -18.07
CA GLN A 175 -12.40 1.76 -17.54
C GLN A 175 -12.42 1.72 -16.01
N LEU A 176 -11.93 0.64 -15.43
CA LEU A 176 -11.66 0.55 -14.00
C LEU A 176 -10.35 1.30 -13.67
N ARG A 177 -10.42 2.19 -12.70
CA ARG A 177 -9.29 2.97 -12.18
C ARG A 177 -9.27 2.83 -10.67
N GLY A 178 -8.24 2.25 -10.13
CA GLY A 178 -8.24 2.00 -8.71
C GLY A 178 -6.92 1.60 -8.13
N MET A 179 -7.01 1.21 -6.87
CA MET A 179 -5.88 0.79 -6.06
C MET A 179 -6.12 -0.64 -5.57
N SER A 180 -5.04 -1.40 -5.48
CA SER A 180 -5.02 -2.69 -4.81
C SER A 180 -4.47 -2.53 -3.40
N THR A 181 -5.04 -3.24 -2.44
CA THR A 181 -4.30 -3.51 -1.21
C THR A 181 -3.04 -4.30 -1.58
N HIS A 182 -1.97 -4.17 -0.80
CA HIS A 182 -0.89 -5.15 -0.87
C HIS A 182 -1.42 -6.49 -0.31
N GLY A 183 -0.84 -7.08 0.71
CA GLY A 183 -1.51 -8.18 1.40
C GLY A 183 -2.67 -7.63 2.25
N LEU A 184 -3.90 -8.03 1.97
CA LEU A 184 -5.09 -7.54 2.68
C LEU A 184 -4.95 -7.66 4.20
N THR A 185 -4.46 -8.80 4.67
CA THR A 185 -4.29 -9.13 6.09
C THR A 185 -2.98 -8.63 6.69
N TRP A 186 -2.06 -8.15 5.85
CA TRP A 186 -0.78 -7.59 6.33
C TRP A 186 -0.90 -6.12 6.70
N PHE A 187 -1.84 -5.42 6.07
CA PHE A 187 -2.10 -3.99 6.27
C PHE A 187 -3.59 -3.73 6.50
N PRO A 188 -4.20 -4.37 7.51
CA PRO A 188 -5.65 -4.31 7.74
C PRO A 188 -6.14 -2.91 8.10
N GLU A 189 -5.26 -2.03 8.58
CA GLU A 189 -5.57 -0.66 8.93
C GLU A 189 -6.01 0.19 7.73
N PHE A 190 -5.58 -0.17 6.50
CA PHE A 190 -6.02 0.53 5.29
C PHE A 190 -7.39 0.06 4.78
N VAL A 191 -7.93 -1.03 5.32
CA VAL A 191 -9.29 -1.48 5.02
C VAL A 191 -10.26 -0.73 5.91
N ASN A 192 -10.51 0.53 5.58
CA ASN A 192 -11.42 1.39 6.32
C ASN A 192 -12.15 2.37 5.40
N GLU A 193 -13.32 2.84 5.85
CA GLU A 193 -14.19 3.70 5.04
C GLU A 193 -13.53 5.04 4.71
N SER A 194 -12.76 5.63 5.62
CA SER A 194 -12.10 6.91 5.38
C SER A 194 -11.08 6.82 4.23
N ALA A 195 -10.25 5.76 4.22
CA ALA A 195 -9.29 5.52 3.16
C ALA A 195 -9.97 5.32 1.80
N PHE A 196 -11.00 4.47 1.73
CA PHE A 196 -11.71 4.21 0.47
C PHE A 196 -12.51 5.42 -0.01
N ARG A 197 -13.06 6.21 0.90
CA ARG A 197 -13.72 7.47 0.59
C ARG A 197 -12.74 8.48 0.00
N THR A 198 -11.55 8.63 0.57
CA THR A 198 -10.49 9.48 0.02
C THR A 198 -10.08 9.03 -1.38
N LEU A 199 -9.92 7.72 -1.60
CA LEU A 199 -9.61 7.19 -2.95
C LEU A 199 -10.71 7.57 -3.95
N ARG A 200 -12.00 7.43 -3.57
CA ARG A 200 -13.12 7.77 -4.44
C ARG A 200 -13.21 9.28 -4.70
N ASP A 201 -13.20 10.08 -3.63
CA ASP A 201 -13.58 11.49 -3.68
C ASP A 201 -12.43 12.39 -4.15
N ASP A 202 -11.19 12.10 -3.74
CA ASP A 202 -10.02 12.92 -4.02
C ASP A 202 -9.19 12.40 -5.20
N TRP A 203 -9.19 11.07 -5.42
CA TRP A 203 -8.36 10.42 -6.44
C TRP A 203 -9.16 9.89 -7.65
N ASN A 204 -10.49 10.06 -7.65
CA ASN A 204 -11.39 9.54 -8.69
C ASN A 204 -11.26 8.02 -8.92
N THR A 205 -10.99 7.28 -7.86
CA THR A 205 -10.95 5.83 -7.89
C THR A 205 -12.36 5.27 -7.98
N ASN A 206 -12.61 4.35 -8.90
CA ASN A 206 -13.90 3.69 -9.07
C ASN A 206 -13.91 2.22 -8.67
N VAL A 207 -12.73 1.65 -8.35
CA VAL A 207 -12.58 0.25 -7.92
C VAL A 207 -11.50 0.13 -6.86
N VAL A 208 -11.71 -0.78 -5.91
CA VAL A 208 -10.67 -1.24 -4.98
C VAL A 208 -10.46 -2.74 -5.20
N ARG A 209 -9.21 -3.19 -5.25
CA ARG A 209 -8.86 -4.61 -5.32
C ARG A 209 -8.40 -5.08 -3.94
N LEU A 210 -9.05 -6.10 -3.43
CA LEU A 210 -8.75 -6.70 -2.14
C LEU A 210 -7.94 -7.98 -2.35
N ALA A 211 -6.62 -7.88 -2.19
CA ALA A 211 -5.67 -8.96 -2.44
C ALA A 211 -5.63 -9.94 -1.27
N MET A 212 -6.45 -11.01 -1.33
CA MET A 212 -6.49 -12.07 -0.35
C MET A 212 -5.36 -13.07 -0.63
N TYR A 213 -4.20 -12.84 -0.03
CA TYR A 213 -3.09 -13.80 -0.10
C TYR A 213 -3.50 -15.13 0.51
N VAL A 214 -3.35 -16.18 -0.27
CA VAL A 214 -3.80 -17.53 0.10
C VAL A 214 -2.86 -18.16 1.11
N ASP A 215 -1.61 -18.26 0.72
CA ASP A 215 -0.51 -18.77 1.52
C ASP A 215 0.79 -18.21 0.94
N GLU A 216 1.56 -17.52 1.75
CA GLU A 216 2.79 -16.89 1.33
C GLU A 216 3.90 -17.34 2.27
N TRP A 217 4.69 -18.31 1.82
CA TRP A 217 5.80 -18.93 2.60
C TRP A 217 5.38 -19.44 3.99
N GLY A 218 4.15 -19.95 4.14
CA GLY A 218 3.64 -20.42 5.42
C GLY A 218 3.41 -19.30 6.43
N ASN A 219 3.25 -18.06 5.97
CA ASN A 219 2.94 -16.92 6.81
C ASN A 219 1.52 -17.05 7.37
N GLY A 220 1.40 -17.20 8.71
CA GLY A 220 0.13 -17.31 9.41
C GLY A 220 -0.84 -16.12 9.25
N GLN A 221 -0.39 -15.02 8.65
CA GLN A 221 -1.21 -13.86 8.33
C GLN A 221 -1.98 -13.97 7.00
N CYS A 222 -1.76 -15.06 6.23
CA CYS A 222 -2.52 -15.32 5.00
C CYS A 222 -3.81 -16.08 5.29
N TYR A 223 -4.67 -16.24 4.27
CA TYR A 223 -5.95 -16.93 4.38
C TYR A 223 -5.83 -18.32 5.03
N MET A 224 -4.83 -19.11 4.61
CA MET A 224 -4.64 -20.47 5.16
C MET A 224 -4.29 -20.47 6.65
N GLY A 225 -3.63 -19.43 7.14
CA GLY A 225 -3.27 -19.31 8.56
C GLY A 225 -4.41 -18.80 9.45
N ASN A 226 -5.33 -17.98 8.89
CA ASN A 226 -6.46 -17.40 9.62
C ASN A 226 -7.67 -17.17 8.71
N LYS A 227 -8.37 -18.23 8.35
CA LYS A 227 -9.48 -18.18 7.38
C LYS A 227 -10.62 -17.26 7.83
N SER A 228 -11.03 -17.34 9.09
CA SER A 228 -12.17 -16.55 9.61
C SER A 228 -11.83 -15.05 9.68
N GLY A 229 -10.69 -14.66 10.24
CA GLY A 229 -10.29 -13.28 10.33
C GLY A 229 -10.00 -12.66 8.96
N SER A 230 -9.46 -13.46 8.03
CA SER A 230 -9.24 -13.03 6.66
C SER A 230 -10.55 -12.77 5.92
N LEU A 231 -11.54 -13.63 6.08
CA LEU A 231 -12.88 -13.44 5.52
C LEU A 231 -13.58 -12.23 6.13
N GLU A 232 -13.53 -12.05 7.43
CA GLU A 232 -14.12 -10.90 8.12
C GLU A 232 -13.56 -9.57 7.60
N LEU A 233 -12.23 -9.50 7.43
CA LEU A 233 -11.57 -8.32 6.89
C LEU A 233 -11.93 -8.07 5.42
N LEU A 234 -11.99 -9.14 4.61
CA LEU A 234 -12.43 -9.05 3.22
C LEU A 234 -13.87 -8.52 3.12
N GLU A 235 -14.78 -9.12 3.89
CA GLU A 235 -16.18 -8.72 3.94
C GLU A 235 -16.34 -7.27 4.35
N LYS A 236 -15.59 -6.82 5.36
CA LYS A 236 -15.52 -5.40 5.74
C LYS A 236 -15.14 -4.51 4.55
N GLY A 237 -14.11 -4.88 3.79
CA GLY A 237 -13.67 -4.12 2.61
C GLY A 237 -14.72 -4.09 1.50
N VAL A 238 -15.36 -5.22 1.21
CA VAL A 238 -16.45 -5.31 0.23
C VAL A 238 -17.65 -4.47 0.66
N ASP A 239 -18.08 -4.59 1.91
CA ASP A 239 -19.23 -3.84 2.44
C ASP A 239 -18.99 -2.32 2.41
N ILE A 240 -17.75 -1.87 2.65
CA ILE A 240 -17.37 -0.46 2.48
C ILE A 240 -17.48 -0.03 1.01
N CYS A 241 -16.98 -0.83 0.06
CA CYS A 241 -17.11 -0.51 -1.36
C CYS A 241 -18.57 -0.44 -1.81
N ILE A 242 -19.42 -1.35 -1.35
CA ILE A 242 -20.87 -1.34 -1.61
C ILE A 242 -21.48 -0.05 -1.04
N LYS A 243 -21.19 0.30 0.20
CA LYS A 243 -21.67 1.53 0.85
C LYS A 243 -21.24 2.79 0.11
N LEU A 244 -20.01 2.80 -0.41
CA LEU A 244 -19.46 3.92 -1.19
C LEU A 244 -19.82 3.87 -2.67
N ASP A 245 -20.60 2.88 -3.10
CA ASP A 245 -21.02 2.65 -4.49
C ASP A 245 -19.84 2.49 -5.46
N MET A 246 -18.75 1.89 -5.00
CA MET A 246 -17.55 1.57 -5.76
C MET A 246 -17.58 0.12 -6.21
N TYR A 247 -16.91 -0.18 -7.33
CA TYR A 247 -16.58 -1.57 -7.67
C TYR A 247 -15.53 -2.13 -6.71
N VAL A 248 -15.54 -3.44 -6.55
CA VAL A 248 -14.55 -4.16 -5.75
C VAL A 248 -14.15 -5.44 -6.45
N ILE A 249 -12.85 -5.69 -6.53
CA ILE A 249 -12.28 -6.95 -7.00
C ILE A 249 -11.93 -7.78 -5.77
N ILE A 250 -12.56 -8.95 -5.65
CA ILE A 250 -12.18 -9.97 -4.67
C ILE A 250 -11.14 -10.86 -5.36
N ASP A 251 -9.90 -10.75 -4.95
CA ASP A 251 -8.77 -11.45 -5.55
C ASP A 251 -8.32 -12.61 -4.66
N TRP A 252 -8.38 -13.81 -5.20
CA TRP A 252 -7.74 -14.99 -4.64
C TRP A 252 -6.26 -14.97 -5.02
N HIS A 253 -5.45 -14.33 -4.15
CA HIS A 253 -4.08 -13.94 -4.46
C HIS A 253 -3.10 -15.11 -4.31
N VAL A 254 -2.95 -15.86 -5.38
CA VAL A 254 -1.94 -16.92 -5.49
C VAL A 254 -0.65 -16.31 -6.03
N LEU A 255 0.44 -16.45 -5.30
CA LEU A 255 1.78 -15.98 -5.70
C LEU A 255 2.85 -17.03 -5.36
N ASN A 256 2.94 -17.48 -4.12
CA ASN A 256 3.80 -18.54 -3.67
C ASN A 256 3.01 -19.60 -2.85
N PRO A 257 2.93 -20.85 -3.33
CA PRO A 257 3.36 -21.31 -4.66
C PRO A 257 2.47 -20.80 -5.78
N GLY A 258 3.04 -20.55 -6.96
CA GLY A 258 2.36 -19.93 -8.11
C GLY A 258 1.38 -20.85 -8.87
N ASP A 259 1.16 -22.08 -8.43
CA ASP A 259 0.20 -23.00 -9.03
C ASP A 259 -1.16 -22.91 -8.30
N PRO A 260 -2.19 -22.30 -8.92
CA PRO A 260 -3.49 -22.13 -8.29
C PRO A 260 -4.21 -23.47 -8.01
N SER A 261 -3.85 -24.54 -8.72
CA SER A 261 -4.49 -25.83 -8.55
C SER A 261 -4.22 -26.48 -7.19
N LYS A 262 -3.15 -26.05 -6.49
CA LYS A 262 -2.79 -26.54 -5.16
C LYS A 262 -3.84 -26.20 -4.09
N TYR A 263 -4.59 -25.12 -4.29
CA TYR A 263 -5.60 -24.64 -3.35
C TYR A 263 -7.02 -24.71 -3.93
N THR A 264 -7.27 -25.64 -4.85
CA THR A 264 -8.57 -25.76 -5.54
C THR A 264 -9.76 -25.93 -4.57
N ASN A 265 -9.60 -26.74 -3.53
CA ASN A 265 -10.70 -27.01 -2.57
C ASN A 265 -10.96 -25.79 -1.68
N GLU A 266 -9.92 -25.13 -1.23
CA GLU A 266 -10.00 -23.90 -0.46
C GLU A 266 -10.60 -22.78 -1.29
N ALA A 267 -10.17 -22.61 -2.55
CA ALA A 267 -10.73 -21.65 -3.47
C ALA A 267 -12.22 -21.90 -3.73
N LYS A 268 -12.65 -23.16 -3.92
CA LYS A 268 -14.08 -23.51 -4.04
C LYS A 268 -14.88 -23.05 -2.84
N SER A 269 -14.42 -23.39 -1.63
CA SER A 269 -15.10 -23.02 -0.37
C SER A 269 -15.15 -21.50 -0.20
N PHE A 270 -14.05 -20.83 -0.49
CA PHE A 270 -13.95 -19.37 -0.44
C PHE A 270 -14.93 -18.72 -1.41
N PHE A 271 -14.87 -19.08 -2.69
CA PHE A 271 -15.74 -18.47 -3.71
C PHE A 271 -17.21 -18.83 -3.53
N GLU A 272 -17.53 -20.03 -3.06
CA GLU A 272 -18.93 -20.39 -2.71
C GLU A 272 -19.47 -19.46 -1.60
N THR A 273 -18.66 -19.17 -0.60
CA THR A 273 -19.02 -18.27 0.50
C THR A 273 -19.24 -16.83 0.01
N VAL A 274 -18.26 -16.27 -0.68
CA VAL A 274 -18.31 -14.85 -1.07
C VAL A 274 -19.26 -14.59 -2.23
N SER A 275 -19.38 -15.50 -3.20
CA SER A 275 -20.32 -15.33 -4.32
C SER A 275 -21.77 -15.43 -3.87
N LYS A 276 -22.10 -16.35 -2.94
CA LYS A 276 -23.42 -16.46 -2.35
C LYS A 276 -23.79 -15.22 -1.54
N ARG A 277 -22.85 -14.68 -0.74
CA ARG A 277 -23.06 -13.48 0.07
C ARG A 277 -23.34 -12.26 -0.80
N TYR A 278 -22.59 -12.11 -1.88
CA TYR A 278 -22.61 -10.89 -2.70
C TYR A 278 -23.34 -11.04 -4.04
N ALA A 279 -24.10 -12.11 -4.24
CA ALA A 279 -24.81 -12.42 -5.50
C ALA A 279 -25.70 -11.29 -6.05
N LYS A 280 -26.23 -10.44 -5.16
CA LYS A 280 -27.15 -9.34 -5.52
C LYS A 280 -26.45 -8.00 -5.79
N TYR A 281 -25.14 -7.95 -5.63
CA TYR A 281 -24.41 -6.71 -5.70
C TYR A 281 -23.64 -6.59 -7.02
N PRO A 282 -23.99 -5.64 -7.89
CA PRO A 282 -23.30 -5.42 -9.17
C PRO A 282 -21.90 -4.85 -9.00
N ASN A 283 -21.51 -4.50 -7.77
CA ASN A 283 -20.21 -3.97 -7.39
C ASN A 283 -19.08 -4.99 -7.53
N VAL A 284 -19.38 -6.30 -7.38
CA VAL A 284 -18.37 -7.32 -7.08
C VAL A 284 -17.86 -7.98 -8.35
N ILE A 285 -16.54 -7.99 -8.48
CA ILE A 285 -15.79 -8.68 -9.53
C ILE A 285 -14.93 -9.74 -8.85
N TYR A 286 -14.86 -10.93 -9.41
CA TYR A 286 -14.08 -12.03 -8.87
C TYR A 286 -12.84 -12.29 -9.71
N GLU A 287 -11.67 -12.24 -9.10
CA GLU A 287 -10.40 -12.62 -9.67
C GLU A 287 -9.98 -13.98 -9.08
N ILE A 288 -9.98 -15.01 -9.92
CA ILE A 288 -9.85 -16.39 -9.44
C ILE A 288 -8.42 -16.83 -9.12
N CYS A 289 -7.44 -16.11 -9.62
CA CYS A 289 -6.03 -16.23 -9.24
C CYS A 289 -5.24 -15.01 -9.73
N ASN A 290 -4.21 -14.61 -8.95
CA ASN A 290 -3.37 -13.43 -9.24
C ASN A 290 -2.36 -13.73 -10.36
N GLU A 291 -1.20 -14.29 -9.99
CA GLU A 291 -0.04 -14.45 -10.87
C GLU A 291 0.42 -15.91 -10.92
N PRO A 292 -0.26 -16.80 -11.66
CA PRO A 292 0.24 -18.14 -11.84
C PRO A 292 1.65 -18.12 -12.41
N ASN A 293 2.59 -18.79 -11.72
CA ASN A 293 4.02 -18.77 -12.06
C ASN A 293 4.71 -20.10 -11.72
N GLY A 294 6.04 -20.10 -11.78
CA GLY A 294 6.86 -21.26 -11.47
C GLY A 294 6.69 -22.35 -12.51
N GLY A 295 6.11 -23.40 -12.32
CA GLY A 295 5.85 -24.49 -13.28
C GLY A 295 4.40 -24.58 -13.74
N ALA A 296 3.53 -23.62 -13.35
CA ALA A 296 2.12 -23.63 -13.72
C ALA A 296 1.93 -23.34 -15.21
N SER A 297 1.29 -24.25 -15.91
CA SER A 297 0.96 -24.08 -17.33
C SER A 297 -0.54 -23.84 -17.51
N TRP A 298 -0.88 -23.19 -18.62
CA TRP A 298 -2.29 -22.93 -18.96
C TRP A 298 -3.10 -24.22 -19.05
N SER A 299 -2.64 -25.19 -19.83
CA SER A 299 -3.37 -26.44 -20.08
C SER A 299 -3.32 -27.43 -18.92
N GLY A 300 -2.21 -27.46 -18.17
CA GLY A 300 -2.01 -28.42 -17.07
C GLY A 300 -2.61 -27.99 -15.74
N ASN A 301 -2.58 -26.70 -15.44
CA ASN A 301 -2.94 -26.18 -14.12
C ASN A 301 -4.02 -25.11 -14.17
N ILE A 302 -3.83 -24.03 -14.95
CA ILE A 302 -4.65 -22.82 -14.83
C ILE A 302 -6.05 -23.03 -15.40
N LYS A 303 -6.15 -23.55 -16.63
CA LYS A 303 -7.44 -23.83 -17.26
C LYS A 303 -8.28 -24.87 -16.46
N PRO A 304 -7.73 -26.05 -16.07
CA PRO A 304 -8.48 -27.01 -15.25
C PRO A 304 -8.92 -26.44 -13.88
N TYR A 305 -8.13 -25.56 -13.29
CA TYR A 305 -8.51 -24.84 -12.08
C TYR A 305 -9.67 -23.87 -12.36
N ALA A 306 -9.56 -23.03 -13.38
CA ALA A 306 -10.61 -22.08 -13.77
C ALA A 306 -11.95 -22.77 -14.08
N GLU A 307 -11.91 -23.90 -14.78
CA GLU A 307 -13.09 -24.71 -15.10
C GLU A 307 -13.79 -25.28 -13.85
N LYS A 308 -13.07 -25.43 -12.74
CA LYS A 308 -13.63 -25.85 -11.45
C LYS A 308 -14.18 -24.69 -10.63
N ILE A 309 -13.56 -23.50 -10.74
CA ILE A 309 -13.91 -22.35 -9.86
C ILE A 309 -15.01 -21.47 -10.48
N ILE A 310 -14.92 -21.16 -11.76
CA ILE A 310 -15.91 -20.30 -12.44
C ILE A 310 -17.36 -20.78 -12.25
N PRO A 311 -17.69 -22.08 -12.40
CA PRO A 311 -19.05 -22.56 -12.16
C PRO A 311 -19.54 -22.39 -10.71
N VAL A 312 -18.63 -22.40 -9.73
CA VAL A 312 -18.98 -22.15 -8.31
C VAL A 312 -19.44 -20.71 -8.12
N ILE A 313 -18.75 -19.76 -8.73
CA ILE A 313 -19.07 -18.33 -8.65
C ILE A 313 -20.39 -18.01 -9.36
N ARG A 314 -20.71 -18.74 -10.45
CA ARG A 314 -21.85 -18.46 -11.33
C ARG A 314 -23.15 -19.21 -10.98
N LYS A 315 -23.15 -19.93 -9.88
CA LYS A 315 -24.37 -20.58 -9.35
C LYS A 315 -25.33 -19.54 -8.77
#